data_95dfd8c68b62f5e91b8a1b5379d0b63e
#
_entry.id   95dfd8c68b62f5e91b8a1b5379d0b63e
#
_cell.length_a   1.000
_cell.length_b   1.000
_cell.length_c   1.000
_cell.angle_alpha   90.00
_cell.angle_beta   90.00
_cell.angle_gamma   90.00
#
_symmetry.space_group_name_H-M   'P 1'
#
loop_
_entity.id
_entity.type
_entity.pdbx_description
1 polymer ?
#
loop_
_entity_poly.entity_id
_entity_poly.type
_entity_poly.pdbx_seq_one_letter_code
_entity_poly.pdbx_strand_id
1 'polypeptide(L)'
;MSRNIALSLMMVAFAAGVVVAQQDGLLQPGMEPTGGWTSAGIMGKAGDWSATTVAAGVAQKPLTGKQATVVGEVIDLSCYLQLGKHGAAHAPCGGKCIAAGEAIGLVTKTGEVYLAMAEEHDLRRDGKTTFRKAAADNFAKVMTVTGTATTVNGIKTIYVQGYIAM
;
A
#
# COMPACT_ATOMS: atom_id res chain seq x y z
N MET A 1 -70.82 9.96 23.02
CA MET A 1 -69.98 10.59 21.94
C MET A 1 -68.52 10.32 22.30
N SER A 2 -67.94 9.27 21.76
CA SER A 2 -66.52 8.89 21.96
C SER A 2 -65.70 9.31 20.75
N ARG A 3 -64.77 10.21 20.95
CA ARG A 3 -63.82 10.62 19.90
C ARG A 3 -62.58 9.74 20.03
N ASN A 4 -62.42 8.78 19.12
CA ASN A 4 -61.23 7.99 18.95
C ASN A 4 -60.12 8.88 18.32
N ILE A 5 -59.13 9.17 19.08
CA ILE A 5 -57.89 9.81 18.58
C ILE A 5 -56.96 8.68 18.17
N ALA A 6 -56.86 8.45 16.87
CA ALA A 6 -55.86 7.54 16.32
C ALA A 6 -54.50 8.26 16.35
N LEU A 7 -53.61 7.76 17.21
CA LEU A 7 -52.22 8.20 17.24
C LEU A 7 -51.46 7.47 16.13
N SER A 8 -51.23 8.12 15.01
CA SER A 8 -50.33 7.57 13.97
C SER A 8 -48.89 7.69 14.43
N LEU A 9 -48.34 6.55 14.85
CA LEU A 9 -46.90 6.44 15.12
C LEU A 9 -46.16 6.42 13.78
N MET A 10 -45.59 7.54 13.39
CA MET A 10 -44.71 7.64 12.23
C MET A 10 -43.33 7.08 12.63
N MET A 11 -43.07 5.81 12.29
CA MET A 11 -41.77 5.20 12.40
C MET A 11 -40.85 5.84 11.34
N VAL A 12 -40.01 6.76 11.78
CA VAL A 12 -38.90 7.23 10.96
C VAL A 12 -37.82 6.16 11.05
N ALA A 13 -37.75 5.31 10.04
CA ALA A 13 -36.63 4.41 9.85
C ALA A 13 -35.40 5.23 9.47
N PHE A 14 -34.52 5.49 10.44
CA PHE A 14 -33.15 5.92 10.15
C PHE A 14 -32.44 4.75 9.48
N ALA A 15 -32.45 4.71 8.17
CA ALA A 15 -31.49 3.94 7.41
C ALA A 15 -30.12 4.58 7.67
N ALA A 16 -29.36 4.02 8.59
CA ALA A 16 -27.94 4.30 8.67
C ALA A 16 -27.31 3.76 7.39
N GLY A 17 -27.34 4.60 6.36
CA GLY A 17 -26.56 4.40 5.17
C GLY A 17 -25.10 4.42 5.60
N VAL A 18 -24.45 3.27 5.59
CA VAL A 18 -23.00 3.21 5.53
C VAL A 18 -22.65 3.93 4.26
N VAL A 19 -22.26 5.19 4.37
CA VAL A 19 -21.58 5.89 3.30
C VAL A 19 -20.24 5.19 3.17
N VAL A 20 -20.21 4.12 2.39
CA VAL A 20 -18.98 3.69 1.78
C VAL A 20 -18.63 4.87 0.89
N ALA A 21 -17.67 5.68 1.34
CA ALA A 21 -17.07 6.66 0.48
C ALA A 21 -16.51 5.88 -0.71
N GLN A 22 -17.28 5.80 -1.77
CA GLN A 22 -16.78 5.36 -3.04
C GLN A 22 -15.66 6.33 -3.36
N GLN A 23 -14.46 5.80 -3.36
CA GLN A 23 -13.29 6.53 -3.82
C GLN A 23 -13.29 6.58 -5.36
N ASP A 24 -14.44 6.85 -5.94
CA ASP A 24 -14.63 6.96 -7.40
C ASP A 24 -13.80 8.08 -8.03
N GLY A 25 -13.14 8.91 -7.20
CA GLY A 25 -12.26 9.96 -7.66
C GLY A 25 -10.78 9.58 -7.77
N LEU A 26 -10.38 8.38 -7.33
CA LEU A 26 -8.97 7.97 -7.36
C LEU A 26 -8.53 7.38 -8.71
N LEU A 27 -9.47 6.92 -9.52
CA LEU A 27 -9.21 6.35 -10.84
C LEU A 27 -9.62 7.32 -11.94
N GLN A 28 -8.97 8.47 -11.99
CA GLN A 28 -9.13 9.38 -13.12
C GLN A 28 -8.34 8.88 -14.34
N PRO A 29 -8.75 9.21 -15.57
CA PRO A 29 -7.98 8.91 -16.76
C PRO A 29 -6.53 9.41 -16.63
N GLY A 30 -5.57 8.54 -16.87
CA GLY A 30 -4.13 8.82 -16.69
C GLY A 30 -3.58 8.46 -15.31
N MET A 31 -4.41 7.97 -14.38
CA MET A 31 -3.98 7.45 -13.08
C MET A 31 -3.75 5.93 -13.09
N GLU A 32 -3.94 5.29 -14.21
CA GLU A 32 -3.61 3.87 -14.36
C GLU A 32 -2.10 3.64 -14.34
N PRO A 33 -1.63 2.49 -13.83
CA PRO A 33 -0.23 2.13 -13.90
C PRO A 33 0.30 2.10 -15.32
N THR A 34 1.53 2.56 -15.52
CA THR A 34 2.21 2.48 -16.81
C THR A 34 2.36 1.00 -17.21
N GLY A 35 1.82 0.61 -18.38
CA GLY A 35 1.80 -0.77 -18.83
C GLY A 35 0.67 -1.63 -18.27
N GLY A 36 -0.23 -1.04 -17.48
CA GLY A 36 -1.40 -1.72 -16.92
C GLY A 36 -1.09 -2.68 -15.77
N TRP A 37 -2.06 -3.51 -15.44
CA TRP A 37 -2.00 -4.44 -14.30
C TRP A 37 -1.45 -5.82 -14.65
N THR A 38 -0.87 -5.98 -15.81
CA THR A 38 -0.19 -7.23 -16.18
C THR A 38 1.12 -7.33 -15.43
N SER A 39 1.14 -8.12 -14.39
CA SER A 39 2.38 -8.47 -13.71
C SER A 39 3.12 -9.50 -14.56
N ALA A 40 4.36 -9.22 -14.86
CA ALA A 40 5.25 -10.22 -15.41
C ALA A 40 6.27 -10.64 -14.36
N GLY A 41 6.71 -11.86 -14.46
CA GLY A 41 7.91 -12.32 -13.80
C GLY A 41 7.68 -13.37 -12.72
N ILE A 42 8.72 -14.14 -12.54
CA ILE A 42 8.84 -15.18 -11.53
C ILE A 42 9.49 -14.58 -10.31
N MET A 43 8.91 -14.83 -9.16
CA MET A 43 9.38 -14.23 -7.91
C MET A 43 10.49 -15.01 -7.25
N GLY A 44 11.41 -14.27 -6.66
CA GLY A 44 12.33 -14.82 -5.68
C GLY A 44 11.59 -15.32 -4.42
N LYS A 45 12.22 -16.26 -3.72
CA LYS A 45 11.71 -16.75 -2.43
C LYS A 45 11.94 -15.67 -1.37
N ALA A 46 10.90 -15.32 -0.61
CA ALA A 46 11.07 -14.52 0.58
C ALA A 46 11.82 -15.31 1.66
N GLY A 47 12.68 -14.66 2.41
CA GLY A 47 13.32 -15.22 3.58
C GLY A 47 12.52 -15.00 4.86
N ASP A 48 13.03 -15.49 5.95
CA ASP A 48 12.56 -15.15 7.30
C ASP A 48 13.09 -13.76 7.71
N TRP A 49 12.70 -13.31 8.89
CA TRP A 49 13.28 -12.11 9.47
C TRP A 49 14.81 -12.18 9.52
N SER A 50 15.47 -11.09 9.19
CA SER A 50 16.94 -11.01 9.28
C SER A 50 17.43 -11.05 10.73
N ALA A 51 18.68 -11.43 10.93
CA ALA A 51 19.31 -11.39 12.25
C ALA A 51 19.29 -9.95 12.82
N THR A 52 19.45 -8.93 11.98
CA THR A 52 19.39 -7.51 12.37
C THR A 52 17.99 -7.14 12.84
N THR A 53 16.94 -7.58 12.15
CA THR A 53 15.55 -7.34 12.55
C THR A 53 15.24 -8.02 13.89
N VAL A 54 15.69 -9.26 14.09
CA VAL A 54 15.53 -9.97 15.35
C VAL A 54 16.23 -9.24 16.50
N ALA A 55 17.48 -8.83 16.30
CA ALA A 55 18.25 -8.12 17.32
C ALA A 55 17.64 -6.75 17.71
N ALA A 56 16.97 -6.09 16.76
CA ALA A 56 16.30 -4.81 16.98
C ALA A 56 14.91 -4.98 17.61
N GLY A 57 14.33 -6.16 17.59
CA GLY A 57 13.01 -6.43 18.14
C GLY A 57 12.99 -6.35 19.67
N VAL A 58 11.85 -5.96 20.25
CA VAL A 58 11.66 -5.96 21.71
C VAL A 58 11.84 -7.37 22.25
N ALA A 59 12.73 -7.52 23.21
CA ALA A 59 13.15 -8.82 23.72
C ALA A 59 13.65 -9.79 22.62
N GLN A 60 14.28 -9.26 21.59
CA GLN A 60 14.76 -10.00 20.42
C GLN A 60 13.64 -10.74 19.65
N LYS A 61 12.44 -10.21 19.71
CA LYS A 61 11.29 -10.75 19.00
C LYS A 61 10.75 -9.69 18.02
N PRO A 62 10.93 -9.89 16.71
CA PRO A 62 10.30 -9.00 15.73
C PRO A 62 8.77 -9.13 15.78
N LEU A 63 8.08 -8.15 15.23
CA LEU A 63 6.63 -8.24 15.09
C LEU A 63 6.26 -9.46 14.24
N THR A 64 5.11 -10.06 14.56
CA THR A 64 4.61 -11.21 13.79
C THR A 64 4.39 -10.81 12.33
N GLY A 65 4.99 -11.57 11.44
CA GLY A 65 4.85 -11.40 10.01
C GLY A 65 4.76 -12.73 9.30
N LYS A 66 4.36 -12.70 8.04
CA LYS A 66 4.24 -13.88 7.16
C LYS A 66 4.94 -13.60 5.86
N GLN A 67 5.51 -14.63 5.26
CA GLN A 67 5.95 -14.54 3.86
C GLN A 67 4.74 -14.19 2.97
N ALA A 68 4.91 -13.19 2.16
CA ALA A 68 3.86 -12.72 1.27
C ALA A 68 4.44 -12.26 -0.06
N THR A 69 3.54 -12.21 -1.00
CA THR A 69 3.72 -11.67 -2.33
C THR A 69 2.70 -10.57 -2.53
N VAL A 70 3.16 -9.39 -2.86
CA VAL A 70 2.33 -8.26 -3.22
C VAL A 70 2.60 -7.88 -4.66
N VAL A 71 1.54 -7.85 -5.46
CA VAL A 71 1.56 -7.31 -6.82
C VAL A 71 0.84 -5.97 -6.76
N GLY A 72 1.55 -4.90 -7.03
CA GLY A 72 1.00 -3.56 -6.90
C GLY A 72 1.73 -2.52 -7.72
N GLU A 73 1.04 -1.43 -8.00
CA GLU A 73 1.64 -0.24 -8.58
C GLU A 73 2.57 0.41 -7.57
N VAL A 74 3.76 0.77 -8.01
CA VAL A 74 4.70 1.55 -7.19
C VAL A 74 4.24 2.99 -7.12
N ILE A 75 4.02 3.46 -5.90
CA ILE A 75 3.56 4.80 -5.61
C ILE A 75 4.46 5.52 -4.61
N ASP A 76 4.51 6.84 -4.71
CA ASP A 76 4.93 7.71 -3.62
C ASP A 76 3.80 7.77 -2.60
N LEU A 77 4.01 7.16 -1.45
CA LEU A 77 2.95 7.01 -0.46
C LEU A 77 2.47 8.34 0.09
N SER A 78 3.36 9.33 0.22
CA SER A 78 3.00 10.67 0.70
C SER A 78 2.04 11.37 -0.27
N CYS A 79 2.37 11.41 -1.56
CA CYS A 79 1.51 12.00 -2.57
C CYS A 79 0.21 11.23 -2.76
N TYR A 80 0.25 9.90 -2.66
CA TYR A 80 -0.94 9.08 -2.75
C TYR A 80 -1.92 9.36 -1.60
N LEU A 81 -1.45 9.33 -0.36
CA LEU A 81 -2.31 9.53 0.82
C LEU A 81 -2.82 10.96 0.96
N GLN A 82 -2.03 11.96 0.56
CA GLN A 82 -2.42 13.35 0.70
C GLN A 82 -3.26 13.87 -0.47
N LEU A 83 -3.00 13.39 -1.68
CA LEU A 83 -3.50 14.00 -2.90
C LEU A 83 -4.15 12.98 -3.85
N GLY A 84 -4.14 11.70 -3.53
CA GLY A 84 -4.62 10.63 -4.42
C GLY A 84 -3.79 10.47 -5.69
N LYS A 85 -2.58 11.02 -5.75
CA LYS A 85 -1.76 11.02 -6.98
C LYS A 85 -1.01 9.73 -7.16
N HIS A 86 -1.21 9.08 -8.29
CA HIS A 86 -0.51 7.88 -8.73
C HIS A 86 -0.60 7.75 -10.26
N GLY A 87 -0.19 6.62 -10.81
CA GLY A 87 -0.27 6.32 -12.23
C GLY A 87 0.66 7.12 -13.13
N ALA A 88 0.52 6.92 -14.43
CA ALA A 88 1.40 7.49 -15.44
C ALA A 88 1.45 9.03 -15.39
N ALA A 89 0.35 9.69 -15.06
CA ALA A 89 0.29 11.14 -14.94
C ALA A 89 1.20 11.70 -13.84
N HIS A 90 1.49 10.91 -12.81
CA HIS A 90 2.37 11.32 -11.71
C HIS A 90 3.81 10.83 -11.86
N ALA A 91 4.11 9.99 -12.85
CA ALA A 91 5.43 9.42 -13.06
C ALA A 91 6.60 10.44 -13.12
N PRO A 92 6.46 11.63 -13.73
CA PRO A 92 7.55 12.60 -13.77
C PRO A 92 7.99 13.14 -12.40
N CYS A 93 7.10 13.09 -11.41
CA CYS A 93 7.35 13.58 -10.05
C CYS A 93 7.67 12.46 -9.08
N GLY A 94 6.81 11.43 -9.02
CA GLY A 94 6.84 10.42 -7.96
C GLY A 94 8.14 9.62 -7.89
N GLY A 95 8.72 9.25 -9.01
CA GLY A 95 10.02 8.57 -9.04
C GLY A 95 11.14 9.41 -8.41
N LYS A 96 11.14 10.73 -8.65
CA LYS A 96 12.11 11.65 -8.03
C LYS A 96 11.91 11.77 -6.52
N CYS A 97 10.67 11.80 -6.07
CA CYS A 97 10.34 11.84 -4.65
C CYS A 97 10.80 10.56 -3.93
N ILE A 98 10.55 9.38 -4.51
CA ILE A 98 11.05 8.11 -3.98
C ILE A 98 12.59 8.12 -3.93
N ALA A 99 13.25 8.54 -5.00
CA ALA A 99 14.72 8.63 -5.03
C ALA A 99 15.27 9.57 -3.96
N ALA A 100 14.54 10.63 -3.64
CA ALA A 100 14.90 11.61 -2.62
C ALA A 100 14.62 11.13 -1.18
N GLY A 101 13.94 9.99 -0.99
CA GLY A 101 13.73 9.42 0.35
C GLY A 101 12.26 9.26 0.77
N GLU A 102 11.31 9.70 -0.05
CA GLU A 102 9.89 9.52 0.26
C GLU A 102 9.51 8.04 0.43
N ALA A 103 8.46 7.81 1.20
CA ALA A 103 7.99 6.47 1.51
C ALA A 103 7.46 5.78 0.25
N ILE A 104 7.91 4.54 0.04
CA ILE A 104 7.47 3.71 -1.07
C ILE A 104 6.18 3.01 -0.68
N GLY A 105 5.15 3.13 -1.50
CA GLY A 105 3.93 2.35 -1.39
C GLY A 105 3.77 1.38 -2.54
N LEU A 106 2.95 0.36 -2.31
CA LEU A 106 2.41 -0.50 -3.34
C LEU A 106 0.88 -0.46 -3.21
N VAL A 107 0.19 -0.05 -4.27
CA VAL A 107 -1.26 -0.16 -4.33
C VAL A 107 -1.64 -1.34 -5.22
N THR A 108 -2.41 -2.28 -4.69
CA THR A 108 -2.85 -3.46 -5.43
C THR A 108 -3.99 -3.10 -6.39
N LYS A 109 -4.29 -4.00 -7.32
CA LYS A 109 -5.45 -3.86 -8.22
C LYS A 109 -6.78 -3.72 -7.47
N THR A 110 -6.86 -4.23 -6.24
CA THR A 110 -8.05 -4.12 -5.38
C THR A 110 -8.06 -2.88 -4.50
N GLY A 111 -7.05 -2.00 -4.63
CA GLY A 111 -6.95 -0.78 -3.84
C GLY A 111 -6.31 -0.94 -2.46
N GLU A 112 -5.80 -2.13 -2.12
CA GLU A 112 -5.05 -2.30 -0.88
C GLU A 112 -3.70 -1.61 -0.98
N VAL A 113 -3.35 -0.87 0.07
CA VAL A 113 -2.08 -0.14 0.14
C VAL A 113 -1.15 -0.82 1.13
N TYR A 114 0.08 -1.04 0.70
CA TYR A 114 1.18 -1.53 1.53
C TYR A 114 2.28 -0.48 1.59
N LEU A 115 2.77 -0.20 2.79
CA LEU A 115 4.05 0.47 2.97
C LEU A 115 5.16 -0.53 2.62
N ALA A 116 5.95 -0.25 1.60
CA ALA A 116 7.07 -1.08 1.20
C ALA A 116 8.35 -0.58 1.86
N MET A 117 8.83 -1.33 2.83
CA MET A 117 10.12 -1.07 3.46
C MET A 117 11.21 -1.66 2.57
N ALA A 118 12.18 -0.83 2.20
CA ALA A 118 13.23 -1.21 1.24
C ALA A 118 14.06 -2.43 1.69
N GLU A 119 14.15 -2.64 2.97
CA GLU A 119 14.82 -3.78 3.61
C GLU A 119 14.14 -4.06 4.94
N GLU A 120 14.37 -5.21 5.51
CA GLU A 120 14.11 -5.45 6.93
C GLU A 120 14.96 -4.49 7.77
N HIS A 121 14.82 -4.50 9.08
CA HIS A 121 15.58 -3.56 9.92
C HIS A 121 17.08 -3.66 9.65
N ASP A 122 17.61 -2.74 8.87
CA ASP A 122 19.05 -2.58 8.57
C ASP A 122 19.47 -1.16 9.01
N LEU A 123 20.59 -1.06 9.67
CA LEU A 123 21.16 0.21 10.14
C LEU A 123 21.58 1.12 8.97
N ARG A 124 21.81 0.56 7.78
CA ARG A 124 22.21 1.28 6.57
C ARG A 124 21.04 1.80 5.75
N ARG A 125 19.95 2.19 6.39
CA ARG A 125 18.77 2.78 5.73
C ARG A 125 19.04 4.24 5.31
N ASP A 126 20.09 4.46 4.58
CA ASP A 126 20.48 5.77 4.06
C ASP A 126 19.77 6.16 2.76
N GLY A 127 18.75 5.40 2.37
CA GLY A 127 17.96 5.65 1.18
C GLY A 127 18.57 5.11 -0.13
N LYS A 128 19.75 4.50 -0.08
CA LYS A 128 20.46 4.01 -1.27
C LYS A 128 20.33 2.50 -1.48
N THR A 129 19.22 1.89 -1.06
CA THR A 129 18.98 0.49 -1.27
C THR A 129 18.66 0.17 -2.73
N THR A 130 18.97 -1.04 -3.17
CA THR A 130 18.66 -1.50 -4.53
C THR A 130 17.17 -1.47 -4.80
N PHE A 131 16.34 -1.80 -3.82
CA PHE A 131 14.89 -1.72 -3.96
C PHE A 131 14.41 -0.28 -4.14
N ARG A 132 14.91 0.68 -3.37
CA ARG A 132 14.52 2.10 -3.54
C ARG A 132 14.84 2.60 -4.93
N LYS A 133 16.04 2.27 -5.45
CA LYS A 133 16.39 2.61 -6.82
C LYS A 133 15.44 1.97 -7.82
N ALA A 134 15.17 0.67 -7.69
CA ALA A 134 14.25 -0.02 -8.58
C ALA A 134 12.83 0.54 -8.51
N ALA A 135 12.33 0.88 -7.32
CA ALA A 135 11.03 1.51 -7.14
C ALA A 135 10.96 2.90 -7.80
N ALA A 136 11.99 3.71 -7.65
CA ALA A 136 12.08 5.01 -8.29
C ALA A 136 12.07 4.91 -9.82
N ASP A 137 12.88 3.99 -10.38
CA ASP A 137 12.99 3.76 -11.82
C ASP A 137 11.71 3.15 -12.42
N ASN A 138 10.90 2.47 -11.60
CA ASN A 138 9.67 1.82 -12.00
C ASN A 138 8.43 2.45 -11.34
N PHE A 139 8.50 3.71 -10.99
CA PHE A 139 7.34 4.43 -10.48
C PHE A 139 6.15 4.33 -11.45
N ALA A 140 4.95 4.22 -10.91
CA ALA A 140 3.71 4.06 -11.65
C ALA A 140 3.64 2.79 -12.53
N LYS A 141 4.55 1.83 -12.33
CA LYS A 141 4.47 0.50 -12.93
C LYS A 141 4.09 -0.53 -11.89
N VAL A 142 3.54 -1.64 -12.32
CA VAL A 142 3.24 -2.76 -11.44
C VAL A 142 4.52 -3.54 -11.16
N MET A 143 4.82 -3.71 -9.88
CA MET A 143 5.90 -4.60 -9.42
C MET A 143 5.31 -5.79 -8.67
N THR A 144 6.01 -6.89 -8.74
CA THR A 144 5.78 -8.04 -7.89
C THR A 144 6.86 -8.07 -6.82
N VAL A 145 6.45 -8.00 -5.58
CA VAL A 145 7.34 -7.88 -4.42
C VAL A 145 7.12 -9.04 -3.47
N THR A 146 8.20 -9.67 -3.04
CA THR A 146 8.17 -10.68 -1.97
C THR A 146 8.87 -10.17 -0.73
N GLY A 147 8.39 -10.59 0.39
CA GLY A 147 8.99 -10.26 1.66
C GLY A 147 8.15 -10.71 2.84
N THR A 148 8.48 -10.20 3.99
CA THR A 148 7.70 -10.43 5.20
C THR A 148 6.64 -9.35 5.33
N ALA A 149 5.37 -9.74 5.23
CA ALA A 149 4.25 -8.84 5.45
C ALA A 149 3.78 -8.87 6.90
N THR A 150 3.46 -7.71 7.42
CA THR A 150 2.89 -7.52 8.76
C THR A 150 1.81 -6.44 8.73
N THR A 151 0.97 -6.43 9.76
CA THR A 151 -0.02 -5.35 9.94
C THR A 151 0.06 -4.88 11.38
N VAL A 152 0.34 -3.60 11.57
CA VAL A 152 0.42 -2.97 12.89
C VAL A 152 -0.55 -1.81 12.93
N ASN A 153 -1.53 -1.88 13.82
CA ASN A 153 -2.57 -0.85 13.96
C ASN A 153 -3.25 -0.47 12.63
N GLY A 154 -3.52 -1.47 11.80
CA GLY A 154 -4.14 -1.28 10.49
C GLY A 154 -3.17 -0.91 9.35
N ILE A 155 -1.94 -0.58 9.64
CA ILE A 155 -0.93 -0.27 8.62
C ILE A 155 -0.36 -1.58 8.08
N LYS A 156 -0.65 -1.88 6.83
CA LYS A 156 -0.07 -3.01 6.11
C LYS A 156 1.33 -2.64 5.63
N THR A 157 2.30 -3.46 5.95
CA THR A 157 3.71 -3.24 5.60
C THR A 157 4.28 -4.51 4.98
N ILE A 158 5.13 -4.36 3.98
CA ILE A 158 5.94 -5.45 3.45
C ILE A 158 7.42 -5.07 3.55
N TYR A 159 8.19 -5.91 4.22
CA TYR A 159 9.64 -5.81 4.28
C TYR A 159 10.21 -6.56 3.09
N VAL A 160 10.72 -5.82 2.14
CA VAL A 160 11.07 -6.34 0.81
C VAL A 160 12.36 -7.15 0.86
N GLN A 161 12.30 -8.37 0.37
CA GLN A 161 13.41 -9.30 0.27
C GLN A 161 13.70 -9.70 -1.18
N GLY A 162 12.72 -9.54 -2.06
CA GLY A 162 12.86 -9.77 -3.48
C GLY A 162 11.81 -9.01 -4.27
N TYR A 163 12.14 -8.64 -5.49
CA TYR A 163 11.23 -7.92 -6.37
C TYR A 163 11.51 -8.23 -7.82
N ILE A 164 10.47 -8.07 -8.65
CA ILE A 164 10.60 -8.05 -10.10
C ILE A 164 9.97 -6.74 -10.58
N ALA A 165 10.79 -5.96 -11.24
CA ALA A 165 10.36 -4.78 -11.98
C ALA A 165 10.21 -5.13 -13.45
N MET A 166 9.20 -4.58 -14.09
CA MET A 166 9.00 -4.70 -15.54
C MET A 166 9.68 -3.55 -16.27
#